data_352077feafadfa9db0566a9090e80088
#
_entry.id   352077feafadfa9db0566a9090e80088
#
_cell.length_a   1.000
_cell.length_b   1.000
_cell.length_c   1.000
_cell.angle_alpha   90.00
_cell.angle_beta   90.00
_cell.angle_gamma   90.00
#
_symmetry.space_group_name_H-M   'P 1'
#
loop_
_entity.id
_entity.type
_entity.pdbx_description
1 polymer ?
#
loop_
_entity_poly.entity_id
_entity_poly.type
_entity_poly.pdbx_seq_one_letter_code
_entity_poly.pdbx_strand_id
1 'polypeptide(L)'
;PIEWIPKHFTLKSYKTLIDQVGIIQQIGCTMLITIPTLIVSTIICVLAAFAFERFSTPKLSLAYGMIVFSALIPAIVTARPLYDFFKKLKLVDTYPGLIILYTSALIPFSILILRNYLSGIPVDIEEAAEIDGADLGQKIFYVIIPLLKPAIATICIINFINCLNEFFIPLFFSQKISVLTVGISTLPRANAYDVPWDLLSAMGCVILLPIIVFVMIFEEKIMDGIMAGGVKS
;
A
#
# COMPACT_ATOMS: atom_id res chain seq x y z
N PRO A 1 -17.17 31.96 -20.62
CA PRO A 1 -18.28 31.07 -20.31
C PRO A 1 -17.73 29.69 -20.05
N ILE A 2 -18.24 29.01 -18.99
CA ILE A 2 -17.88 27.65 -18.67
C ILE A 2 -18.51 26.73 -19.73
N GLU A 3 -17.68 26.00 -20.47
CA GLU A 3 -18.15 25.00 -21.42
C GLU A 3 -18.16 23.65 -20.73
N TRP A 4 -19.33 23.04 -20.59
CA TRP A 4 -19.51 21.73 -19.98
C TRP A 4 -19.04 20.57 -20.87
N ILE A 5 -19.06 20.78 -22.18
CA ILE A 5 -18.59 19.82 -23.19
C ILE A 5 -17.53 20.53 -24.02
N PRO A 6 -16.29 20.02 -24.12
CA PRO A 6 -15.25 20.65 -24.89
C PRO A 6 -15.59 20.62 -26.39
N LYS A 7 -15.48 21.75 -27.07
CA LYS A 7 -15.65 21.84 -28.51
C LYS A 7 -14.48 21.28 -29.30
N HIS A 8 -13.28 21.27 -28.67
CA HIS A 8 -12.06 20.76 -29.28
C HIS A 8 -11.35 19.84 -28.29
N PHE A 9 -11.20 18.57 -28.66
CA PHE A 9 -10.40 17.63 -27.88
C PHE A 9 -8.91 17.89 -28.13
N THR A 10 -8.12 17.93 -27.07
CA THR A 10 -6.67 18.14 -27.14
C THR A 10 -5.94 17.27 -26.12
N LEU A 11 -4.79 16.75 -26.51
CA LEU A 11 -3.88 16.00 -25.63
C LEU A 11 -2.71 16.88 -25.14
N LYS A 12 -2.82 18.22 -25.29
CA LYS A 12 -1.75 19.15 -24.94
C LYS A 12 -1.31 19.01 -23.49
N SER A 13 -2.24 18.88 -22.55
CA SER A 13 -1.92 18.73 -21.12
C SER A 13 -1.13 17.47 -20.83
N TYR A 14 -1.46 16.33 -21.46
CA TYR A 14 -0.67 15.10 -21.35
C TYR A 14 0.74 15.25 -21.93
N LYS A 15 0.87 15.93 -23.07
CA LYS A 15 2.19 16.23 -23.65
C LYS A 15 3.02 17.10 -22.71
N THR A 16 2.43 18.14 -22.11
CA THR A 16 3.09 18.99 -21.12
C THR A 16 3.54 18.16 -19.88
N LEU A 17 2.72 17.23 -19.40
CA LEU A 17 3.09 16.34 -18.30
C LEU A 17 4.29 15.46 -18.66
N ILE A 18 4.38 14.98 -19.89
CA ILE A 18 5.52 14.15 -20.34
C ILE A 18 6.78 15.01 -20.48
N ASP A 19 6.69 16.14 -21.21
CA ASP A 19 7.85 16.92 -21.65
C ASP A 19 8.41 17.83 -20.54
N GLN A 20 7.56 18.38 -19.67
CA GLN A 20 7.93 19.39 -18.68
C GLN A 20 7.89 18.91 -17.23
N VAL A 21 6.96 17.99 -16.91
CA VAL A 21 6.79 17.50 -15.52
C VAL A 21 7.54 16.19 -15.27
N GLY A 22 7.88 15.46 -16.34
CA GLY A 22 8.60 14.19 -16.23
C GLY A 22 7.73 13.08 -15.62
N ILE A 23 6.44 13.04 -15.97
CA ILE A 23 5.46 12.10 -15.38
C ILE A 23 5.88 10.64 -15.54
N ILE A 24 6.56 10.27 -16.62
CA ILE A 24 7.05 8.89 -16.83
C ILE A 24 8.05 8.50 -15.75
N GLN A 25 8.96 9.41 -15.39
CA GLN A 25 9.91 9.17 -14.30
C GLN A 25 9.19 9.04 -12.96
N GLN A 26 8.17 9.89 -12.71
CA GLN A 26 7.37 9.83 -11.47
C GLN A 26 6.59 8.51 -11.36
N ILE A 27 6.02 8.00 -12.46
CA ILE A 27 5.41 6.67 -12.52
C ILE A 27 6.43 5.60 -12.16
N GLY A 28 7.62 5.67 -12.78
CA GLY A 28 8.71 4.73 -12.49
C GLY A 28 9.13 4.74 -11.02
N CYS A 29 9.35 5.92 -10.43
CA CYS A 29 9.69 6.06 -9.01
C CYS A 29 8.58 5.50 -8.10
N THR A 30 7.32 5.82 -8.41
CA THR A 30 6.16 5.31 -7.66
C THR A 30 6.10 3.79 -7.69
N MET A 31 6.26 3.16 -8.86
CA MET A 31 6.23 1.70 -8.98
C MET A 31 7.44 1.03 -8.32
N LEU A 32 8.64 1.63 -8.41
CA LEU A 32 9.84 1.14 -7.72
C LEU A 32 9.73 1.16 -6.20
N ILE A 33 8.87 2.00 -5.63
CA ILE A 33 8.56 2.00 -4.20
C ILE A 33 7.41 1.04 -3.92
N THR A 34 6.32 1.13 -4.67
CA THR A 34 5.08 0.40 -4.41
C THR A 34 5.27 -1.12 -4.50
N ILE A 35 5.90 -1.62 -5.58
CA ILE A 35 6.00 -3.07 -5.79
C ILE A 35 6.82 -3.77 -4.69
N PRO A 36 8.04 -3.31 -4.34
CA PRO A 36 8.78 -3.90 -3.23
C PRO A 36 8.07 -3.75 -1.88
N THR A 37 7.40 -2.61 -1.64
CA THR A 37 6.61 -2.39 -0.43
C THR A 37 5.50 -3.44 -0.30
N LEU A 38 4.75 -3.72 -1.36
CA LEU A 38 3.70 -4.74 -1.35
C LEU A 38 4.25 -6.13 -1.04
N ILE A 39 5.36 -6.51 -1.67
CA ILE A 39 5.98 -7.81 -1.44
C ILE A 39 6.43 -7.95 0.02
N VAL A 40 7.20 -6.97 0.50
CA VAL A 40 7.76 -6.99 1.87
C VAL A 40 6.66 -6.92 2.92
N SER A 41 5.70 -6.01 2.76
CA SER A 41 4.58 -5.87 3.71
C SER A 41 3.72 -7.13 3.75
N THR A 42 3.40 -7.74 2.61
CA THR A 42 2.61 -8.97 2.54
C THR A 42 3.29 -10.12 3.27
N ILE A 43 4.59 -10.35 3.02
CA ILE A 43 5.35 -11.41 3.69
C ILE A 43 5.35 -11.18 5.21
N ILE A 44 5.69 -9.97 5.67
CA ILE A 44 5.72 -9.64 7.08
C ILE A 44 4.34 -9.82 7.72
N CYS A 45 3.29 -9.32 7.07
CA CYS A 45 1.94 -9.35 7.63
C CYS A 45 1.35 -10.76 7.69
N VAL A 46 1.61 -11.62 6.71
CA VAL A 46 1.17 -13.03 6.74
C VAL A 46 1.82 -13.78 7.90
N LEU A 47 3.14 -13.66 8.05
CA LEU A 47 3.88 -14.32 9.13
C LEU A 47 3.48 -13.77 10.51
N ALA A 48 3.32 -12.44 10.61
CA ALA A 48 2.91 -11.82 11.87
C ALA A 48 1.46 -12.17 12.24
N ALA A 49 0.53 -12.16 11.29
CA ALA A 49 -0.87 -12.54 11.53
C ALA A 49 -0.96 -14.01 12.00
N PHE A 50 -0.21 -14.92 11.36
CA PHE A 50 -0.11 -16.31 11.78
C PHE A 50 0.41 -16.42 13.23
N ALA A 51 1.51 -15.72 13.52
CA ALA A 51 2.09 -15.75 14.85
C ALA A 51 1.13 -15.20 15.92
N PHE A 52 0.46 -14.08 15.66
CA PHE A 52 -0.47 -13.45 16.61
C PHE A 52 -1.77 -14.24 16.80
N GLU A 53 -2.20 -15.02 15.82
CA GLU A 53 -3.44 -15.81 15.94
C GLU A 53 -3.20 -17.19 16.54
N ARG A 54 -2.09 -17.85 16.19
CA ARG A 54 -1.83 -19.23 16.60
C ARG A 54 -1.02 -19.37 17.87
N PHE A 55 -0.18 -18.38 18.23
CA PHE A 55 0.63 -18.43 19.44
C PHE A 55 0.07 -17.48 20.51
N SER A 56 -0.61 -18.03 21.51
CA SER A 56 -1.19 -17.27 22.62
C SER A 56 -0.16 -17.05 23.74
N THR A 57 0.64 -15.98 23.62
CA THR A 57 1.53 -15.55 24.70
C THR A 57 1.26 -14.09 25.08
N PRO A 58 1.41 -13.71 26.37
CA PRO A 58 1.21 -12.32 26.80
C PRO A 58 2.07 -11.30 26.03
N LYS A 59 3.29 -11.71 25.66
CA LYS A 59 4.22 -10.86 24.89
C LYS A 59 3.72 -10.59 23.48
N LEU A 60 3.20 -11.61 22.79
CA LEU A 60 2.64 -11.46 21.44
C LEU A 60 1.34 -10.65 21.46
N SER A 61 0.49 -10.86 22.45
CA SER A 61 -0.73 -10.07 22.64
C SER A 61 -0.39 -8.59 22.86
N LEU A 62 0.61 -8.29 23.70
CA LEU A 62 1.07 -6.91 23.90
C LEU A 62 1.66 -6.32 22.61
N ALA A 63 2.50 -7.07 21.88
CA ALA A 63 3.09 -6.62 20.63
C ALA A 63 2.03 -6.32 19.57
N TYR A 64 1.03 -7.19 19.42
CA TYR A 64 -0.12 -6.95 18.55
C TYR A 64 -0.87 -5.68 18.94
N GLY A 65 -1.17 -5.52 20.24
CA GLY A 65 -1.83 -4.31 20.75
C GLY A 65 -1.04 -3.02 20.44
N MET A 66 0.29 -3.05 20.61
CA MET A 66 1.15 -1.91 20.28
C MET A 66 1.16 -1.60 18.78
N ILE A 67 1.18 -2.61 17.91
CA ILE A 67 1.12 -2.42 16.46
C ILE A 67 -0.22 -1.80 16.06
N VAL A 68 -1.34 -2.32 16.55
CA VAL A 68 -2.67 -1.76 16.24
C VAL A 68 -2.79 -0.34 16.80
N PHE A 69 -2.30 -0.11 18.02
CA PHE A 69 -2.31 1.23 18.63
C PHE A 69 -1.48 2.24 17.82
N SER A 70 -0.37 1.82 17.21
CA SER A 70 0.46 2.70 16.38
C SER A 70 -0.30 3.32 15.19
N ALA A 71 -1.32 2.64 14.67
CA ALA A 71 -2.16 3.17 13.60
C ALA A 71 -3.02 4.38 14.01
N LEU A 72 -3.23 4.59 15.31
CA LEU A 72 -3.98 5.73 15.83
C LEU A 72 -3.13 7.00 15.94
N ILE A 73 -1.81 6.88 15.83
CA ILE A 73 -0.89 8.01 15.94
C ILE A 73 -0.84 8.74 14.60
N PRO A 74 -1.23 10.03 14.52
CA PRO A 74 -1.17 10.78 13.28
C PRO A 74 0.26 10.85 12.74
N ALA A 75 0.46 10.57 11.45
CA ALA A 75 1.77 10.56 10.81
C ALA A 75 2.55 11.87 10.98
N ILE A 76 1.84 13.02 11.01
CA ILE A 76 2.46 14.34 11.18
C ILE A 76 3.19 14.47 12.53
N VAL A 77 2.71 13.83 13.59
CA VAL A 77 3.31 13.88 14.93
C VAL A 77 4.65 13.15 14.96
N THR A 78 4.73 12.04 14.25
CA THR A 78 5.94 11.20 14.20
C THR A 78 6.93 11.62 13.13
N ALA A 79 6.54 12.50 12.20
CA ALA A 79 7.34 12.88 11.04
C ALA A 79 8.72 13.41 11.42
N ARG A 80 8.80 14.37 12.33
CA ARG A 80 10.07 15.01 12.69
C ARG A 80 11.05 14.07 13.39
N PRO A 81 10.69 13.36 14.49
CA PRO A 81 11.60 12.42 15.14
C PRO A 81 12.02 11.28 14.20
N LEU A 82 11.11 10.82 13.34
CA LEU A 82 11.37 9.76 12.38
C LEU A 82 12.33 10.24 11.28
N TYR A 83 12.18 11.49 10.81
CA TYR A 83 13.11 12.10 9.85
C TYR A 83 14.54 12.19 10.44
N ASP A 84 14.69 12.66 11.69
CA ASP A 84 15.99 12.77 12.33
C ASP A 84 16.64 11.39 12.55
N PHE A 85 15.85 10.36 12.84
CA PHE A 85 16.32 8.97 12.91
C PHE A 85 16.78 8.44 11.55
N PHE A 86 15.96 8.60 10.50
CA PHE A 86 16.30 8.16 9.14
C PHE A 86 17.53 8.92 8.58
N LYS A 87 17.69 10.20 8.94
CA LYS A 87 18.85 10.98 8.58
C LYS A 87 20.14 10.42 9.18
N LYS A 88 20.12 9.99 10.45
CA LYS A 88 21.27 9.32 11.10
C LYS A 88 21.62 8.01 10.40
N LEU A 89 20.63 7.27 9.93
CA LEU A 89 20.81 6.03 9.17
C LEU A 89 21.17 6.24 7.69
N LYS A 90 21.23 7.49 7.22
CA LYS A 90 21.44 7.86 5.80
C LYS A 90 20.38 7.27 4.86
N LEU A 91 19.14 7.09 5.34
CA LEU A 91 18.02 6.53 4.61
C LEU A 91 17.06 7.60 4.04
N VAL A 92 17.22 8.87 4.42
CA VAL A 92 16.48 9.99 3.81
C VAL A 92 16.89 10.11 2.36
N ASP A 93 15.91 10.38 1.47
CA ASP A 93 16.12 10.52 0.03
C ASP A 93 16.62 9.23 -0.67
N THR A 94 16.24 8.08 -0.15
CA THR A 94 16.58 6.77 -0.71
C THR A 94 15.35 5.90 -0.93
N TYR A 95 15.37 5.05 -1.97
CA TYR A 95 14.32 4.06 -2.19
C TYR A 95 14.14 3.10 -1.02
N PRO A 96 15.20 2.49 -0.42
CA PRO A 96 15.03 1.64 0.75
C PRO A 96 14.38 2.37 1.92
N GLY A 97 14.74 3.64 2.17
CA GLY A 97 14.13 4.43 3.22
C GLY A 97 12.63 4.62 3.02
N LEU A 98 12.21 4.98 1.80
CA LEU A 98 10.80 5.11 1.45
C LEU A 98 10.06 3.77 1.55
N ILE A 99 10.64 2.67 1.05
CA ILE A 99 10.04 1.34 1.13
C ILE A 99 9.80 0.91 2.58
N ILE A 100 10.76 1.16 3.49
CA ILE A 100 10.61 0.86 4.92
C ILE A 100 9.47 1.67 5.54
N LEU A 101 9.40 2.97 5.24
CA LEU A 101 8.35 3.86 5.75
C LEU A 101 6.96 3.45 5.25
N TYR A 102 6.82 3.22 3.96
CA TYR A 102 5.57 2.74 3.36
C TYR A 102 5.15 1.39 3.95
N THR A 103 6.10 0.44 4.06
CA THR A 103 5.84 -0.86 4.68
C THR A 103 5.32 -0.69 6.11
N SER A 104 5.98 0.14 6.92
CA SER A 104 5.58 0.36 8.31
C SER A 104 4.17 0.93 8.46
N ALA A 105 3.77 1.82 7.54
CA ALA A 105 2.43 2.40 7.52
C ALA A 105 1.32 1.38 7.17
N LEU A 106 1.64 0.37 6.36
CA LEU A 106 0.67 -0.65 5.91
C LEU A 106 0.49 -1.80 6.90
N ILE A 107 1.48 -2.09 7.73
CA ILE A 107 1.53 -3.26 8.64
C ILE A 107 0.31 -3.35 9.57
N PRO A 108 -0.10 -2.31 10.32
CA PRO A 108 -1.15 -2.46 11.33
C PRO A 108 -2.48 -2.92 10.75
N PHE A 109 -2.92 -2.30 9.68
CA PHE A 109 -4.20 -2.61 9.05
C PHE A 109 -4.17 -3.97 8.32
N SER A 110 -3.06 -4.28 7.66
CA SER A 110 -2.88 -5.56 6.95
C SER A 110 -2.88 -6.75 7.92
N ILE A 111 -2.20 -6.63 9.07
CA ILE A 111 -2.21 -7.67 10.10
C ILE A 111 -3.62 -7.86 10.66
N LEU A 112 -4.36 -6.78 10.90
CA LEU A 112 -5.73 -6.85 11.41
C LEU A 112 -6.64 -7.67 10.46
N ILE A 113 -6.59 -7.39 9.16
CA ILE A 113 -7.39 -8.10 8.15
C ILE A 113 -7.00 -9.58 8.10
N LEU A 114 -5.69 -9.85 7.96
CA LEU A 114 -5.21 -11.23 7.82
C LEU A 114 -5.50 -12.07 9.06
N ARG A 115 -5.32 -11.49 10.25
CA ARG A 115 -5.62 -12.16 11.52
C ARG A 115 -7.10 -12.50 11.62
N ASN A 116 -7.99 -11.56 11.31
CA ASN A 116 -9.43 -11.79 11.33
C ASN A 116 -9.85 -12.89 10.34
N TYR A 117 -9.20 -12.97 9.17
CA TYR A 117 -9.47 -14.03 8.21
C TYR A 117 -8.96 -15.38 8.73
N LEU A 118 -7.75 -15.40 9.29
CA LEU A 118 -7.13 -16.60 9.83
C LEU A 118 -7.89 -17.18 11.04
N SER A 119 -8.52 -16.33 11.88
CA SER A 119 -9.37 -16.78 12.98
C SER A 119 -10.60 -17.56 12.53
N GLY A 120 -11.02 -17.40 11.26
CA GLY A 120 -12.10 -18.17 10.65
C GLY A 120 -11.66 -19.53 10.10
N ILE A 121 -10.36 -19.83 10.03
CA ILE A 121 -9.83 -21.10 9.54
C ILE A 121 -9.70 -22.07 10.72
N PRO A 122 -10.39 -23.25 10.69
CA PRO A 122 -10.29 -24.25 11.74
C PRO A 122 -8.85 -24.72 11.96
N VAL A 123 -8.45 -24.84 13.21
CA VAL A 123 -7.10 -25.31 13.61
C VAL A 123 -6.89 -26.77 13.22
N ASP A 124 -7.97 -27.55 13.15
CA ASP A 124 -7.97 -28.98 12.79
C ASP A 124 -7.26 -29.24 11.44
N ILE A 125 -7.34 -28.29 10.51
CA ILE A 125 -6.65 -28.39 9.20
C ILE A 125 -5.13 -28.35 9.39
N GLU A 126 -4.64 -27.54 10.32
CA GLU A 126 -3.23 -27.41 10.63
C GLU A 126 -2.73 -28.61 11.43
N GLU A 127 -3.56 -29.13 12.35
CA GLU A 127 -3.26 -30.36 13.12
C GLU A 127 -3.22 -31.59 12.21
N ALA A 128 -4.11 -31.71 11.24
CA ALA A 128 -4.06 -32.77 10.24
C ALA A 128 -2.74 -32.74 9.45
N ALA A 129 -2.29 -31.55 9.02
CA ALA A 129 -1.01 -31.42 8.34
C ALA A 129 0.20 -31.81 9.23
N GLU A 130 0.12 -31.55 10.53
CA GLU A 130 1.14 -31.98 11.51
C GLU A 130 1.17 -33.51 11.66
N ILE A 131 -0.01 -34.17 11.69
CA ILE A 131 -0.12 -35.62 11.73
C ILE A 131 0.49 -36.24 10.46
N ASP A 132 0.32 -35.58 9.29
CA ASP A 132 0.93 -35.98 8.02
C ASP A 132 2.44 -35.68 7.97
N GLY A 133 3.03 -35.13 9.04
CA GLY A 133 4.47 -34.89 9.18
C GLY A 133 4.96 -33.55 8.62
N ALA A 134 4.05 -32.60 8.35
CA ALA A 134 4.44 -31.27 7.89
C ALA A 134 5.13 -30.47 9.00
N ASP A 135 6.29 -29.89 8.72
CA ASP A 135 6.92 -28.93 9.59
C ASP A 135 6.22 -27.56 9.54
N LEU A 136 6.60 -26.63 10.45
CA LEU A 136 6.01 -25.31 10.55
C LEU A 136 6.09 -24.53 9.22
N GLY A 137 7.21 -24.62 8.51
CA GLY A 137 7.38 -23.95 7.21
C GLY A 137 6.44 -24.54 6.17
N GLN A 138 6.38 -25.85 6.07
CA GLN A 138 5.49 -26.59 5.16
C GLN A 138 4.01 -26.24 5.47
N LYS A 139 3.62 -26.21 6.74
CA LYS A 139 2.28 -25.82 7.17
C LYS A 139 1.94 -24.40 6.71
N ILE A 140 2.85 -23.43 6.90
CA ILE A 140 2.62 -22.05 6.47
C ILE A 140 2.51 -21.97 4.93
N PHE A 141 3.45 -22.55 4.18
CA PHE A 141 3.52 -22.39 2.74
C PHE A 141 2.50 -23.22 1.96
N TYR A 142 2.21 -24.46 2.40
CA TYR A 142 1.35 -25.37 1.66
C TYR A 142 -0.09 -25.43 2.17
N VAL A 143 -0.36 -24.98 3.40
CA VAL A 143 -1.72 -25.00 3.98
C VAL A 143 -2.23 -23.57 4.20
N ILE A 144 -1.54 -22.78 5.03
CA ILE A 144 -2.06 -21.48 5.46
C ILE A 144 -2.06 -20.45 4.34
N ILE A 145 -0.97 -20.26 3.61
CA ILE A 145 -0.91 -19.28 2.51
C ILE A 145 -1.95 -19.57 1.43
N PRO A 146 -2.14 -20.82 0.96
CA PRO A 146 -3.22 -21.15 0.02
C PRO A 146 -4.62 -20.79 0.53
N LEU A 147 -4.92 -21.06 1.80
CA LEU A 147 -6.19 -20.71 2.43
C LEU A 147 -6.36 -19.20 2.61
N LEU A 148 -5.27 -18.47 2.85
CA LEU A 148 -5.27 -17.01 2.99
C LEU A 148 -5.25 -16.26 1.65
N LYS A 149 -5.16 -16.94 0.49
CA LYS A 149 -5.09 -16.26 -0.83
C LYS A 149 -6.13 -15.15 -1.02
N PRO A 150 -7.42 -15.32 -0.66
CA PRO A 150 -8.40 -14.25 -0.83
C PRO A 150 -8.10 -13.03 0.04
N ALA A 151 -7.71 -13.24 1.30
CA ALA A 151 -7.35 -12.16 2.21
C ALA A 151 -6.05 -11.46 1.79
N ILE A 152 -5.06 -12.23 1.29
CA ILE A 152 -3.82 -11.69 0.73
C ILE A 152 -4.12 -10.82 -0.49
N ALA A 153 -4.99 -11.26 -1.39
CA ALA A 153 -5.42 -10.46 -2.54
C ALA A 153 -6.07 -9.15 -2.09
N THR A 154 -6.96 -9.21 -1.09
CA THR A 154 -7.62 -8.04 -0.53
C THR A 154 -6.62 -7.03 0.04
N ILE A 155 -5.67 -7.46 0.88
CA ILE A 155 -4.66 -6.54 1.42
C ILE A 155 -3.73 -6.01 0.34
N CYS A 156 -3.36 -6.80 -0.67
CA CYS A 156 -2.54 -6.33 -1.78
C CYS A 156 -3.22 -5.18 -2.54
N ILE A 157 -4.53 -5.27 -2.77
CA ILE A 157 -5.28 -4.23 -3.48
C ILE A 157 -5.37 -2.97 -2.63
N ILE A 158 -5.77 -3.09 -1.37
CA ILE A 158 -5.88 -1.97 -0.46
C ILE A 158 -4.52 -1.28 -0.31
N ASN A 159 -3.46 -2.04 -0.11
CA ASN A 159 -2.11 -1.53 0.05
C ASN A 159 -1.57 -0.89 -1.24
N PHE A 160 -1.89 -1.43 -2.42
CA PHE A 160 -1.54 -0.83 -3.70
C PHE A 160 -2.19 0.56 -3.85
N ILE A 161 -3.48 0.66 -3.56
CA ILE A 161 -4.21 1.93 -3.59
C ILE A 161 -3.62 2.93 -2.58
N ASN A 162 -3.32 2.47 -1.36
CA ASN A 162 -2.71 3.31 -0.32
C ASN A 162 -1.32 3.81 -0.75
N CYS A 163 -0.47 2.96 -1.33
CA CYS A 163 0.84 3.36 -1.84
C CYS A 163 0.75 4.41 -2.96
N LEU A 164 -0.20 4.24 -3.88
CA LEU A 164 -0.40 5.19 -4.98
C LEU A 164 -0.97 6.54 -4.52
N ASN A 165 -1.72 6.54 -3.41
CA ASN A 165 -2.28 7.76 -2.82
C ASN A 165 -1.39 8.39 -1.75
N GLU A 166 -0.29 7.72 -1.37
CA GLU A 166 0.60 8.23 -0.33
C GLU A 166 1.33 9.50 -0.81
N PHE A 167 1.08 10.57 -0.09
CA PHE A 167 1.64 11.89 -0.38
C PHE A 167 2.59 12.38 0.71
N PHE A 168 2.27 12.09 1.97
CA PHE A 168 2.94 12.69 3.12
C PHE A 168 4.36 12.14 3.30
N ILE A 169 4.54 10.82 3.23
CA ILE A 169 5.86 10.19 3.40
C ILE A 169 6.85 10.71 2.36
N PRO A 170 6.59 10.65 1.04
CA PRO A 170 7.56 11.12 0.06
C PRO A 170 7.77 12.63 0.13
N LEU A 171 6.75 13.42 0.47
CA LEU A 171 6.90 14.86 0.65
C LEU A 171 7.87 15.23 1.77
N PHE A 172 7.85 14.49 2.89
CA PHE A 172 8.70 14.76 4.06
C PHE A 172 10.08 14.12 3.97
N PHE A 173 10.18 12.92 3.40
CA PHE A 173 11.38 12.09 3.46
C PHE A 173 12.19 12.06 2.17
N SER A 174 11.70 12.70 1.09
CA SER A 174 12.44 12.77 -0.17
C SER A 174 12.37 14.15 -0.82
N GLN A 175 13.49 14.56 -1.41
CA GLN A 175 13.62 15.76 -2.24
C GLN A 175 13.99 15.40 -3.69
N LYS A 176 14.69 14.29 -3.88
CA LYS A 176 15.19 13.84 -5.19
C LYS A 176 14.29 12.83 -5.87
N ILE A 177 13.63 11.97 -5.07
CA ILE A 177 12.73 10.94 -5.60
C ILE A 177 11.33 11.56 -5.68
N SER A 178 10.91 11.93 -6.88
CA SER A 178 9.59 12.49 -7.12
C SER A 178 8.61 11.37 -7.48
N VAL A 179 7.57 11.20 -6.67
CA VAL A 179 6.45 10.29 -6.92
C VAL A 179 5.26 11.05 -7.50
N LEU A 180 4.31 10.34 -8.10
CA LEU A 180 3.14 10.91 -8.76
C LEU A 180 2.36 11.89 -7.88
N THR A 181 2.12 11.53 -6.61
CA THR A 181 1.35 12.36 -5.68
C THR A 181 2.06 13.68 -5.35
N VAL A 182 3.37 13.65 -5.12
CA VAL A 182 4.17 14.86 -4.88
C VAL A 182 4.29 15.70 -6.16
N GLY A 183 4.33 15.07 -7.33
CA GLY A 183 4.34 15.74 -8.62
C GLY A 183 3.16 16.71 -8.84
N ILE A 184 2.01 16.44 -8.23
CA ILE A 184 0.84 17.36 -8.26
C ILE A 184 1.20 18.72 -7.67
N SER A 185 1.99 18.76 -6.62
CA SER A 185 2.38 20.01 -5.94
C SER A 185 3.39 20.85 -6.73
N THR A 186 4.06 20.24 -7.70
CA THR A 186 5.12 20.86 -8.53
C THR A 186 4.68 21.17 -9.95
N LEU A 187 3.38 21.08 -10.25
CA LEU A 187 2.84 21.40 -11.59
C LEU A 187 3.15 22.84 -11.95
N PRO A 188 3.56 23.11 -13.22
CA PRO A 188 3.81 24.47 -13.70
C PRO A 188 2.54 25.31 -13.64
N ARG A 189 2.67 26.54 -13.14
CA ARG A 189 1.59 27.51 -13.00
C ARG A 189 1.93 28.75 -13.82
N ALA A 190 0.93 29.35 -14.47
CA ALA A 190 1.13 30.59 -15.20
C ALA A 190 1.43 31.78 -14.27
N ASN A 191 0.79 31.79 -13.08
CA ASN A 191 0.99 32.79 -12.01
C ASN A 191 0.88 32.10 -10.64
N ALA A 192 1.36 32.76 -9.58
CA ALA A 192 1.31 32.24 -8.20
C ALA A 192 -0.11 31.92 -7.70
N TYR A 193 -1.12 32.59 -8.24
CA TYR A 193 -2.54 32.43 -7.88
C TYR A 193 -3.31 31.55 -8.86
N ASP A 194 -2.67 31.10 -9.94
CA ASP A 194 -3.31 30.28 -10.95
C ASP A 194 -3.27 28.81 -10.57
N VAL A 195 -4.39 28.12 -10.78
CA VAL A 195 -4.50 26.67 -10.56
C VAL A 195 -4.57 26.01 -11.94
N PRO A 196 -3.58 25.22 -12.35
CA PRO A 196 -3.55 24.58 -13.64
C PRO A 196 -4.52 23.39 -13.69
N TRP A 197 -5.83 23.68 -13.76
CA TRP A 197 -6.89 22.66 -13.72
C TRP A 197 -6.79 21.62 -14.83
N ASP A 198 -6.29 22.00 -15.98
CA ASP A 198 -6.04 21.12 -17.11
C ASP A 198 -4.95 20.09 -16.82
N LEU A 199 -3.82 20.51 -16.23
CA LEU A 199 -2.72 19.63 -15.83
C LEU A 199 -3.12 18.77 -14.60
N LEU A 200 -3.83 19.36 -13.64
CA LEU A 200 -4.33 18.62 -12.47
C LEU A 200 -5.27 17.50 -12.89
N SER A 201 -6.21 17.78 -13.77
CA SER A 201 -7.16 16.78 -14.28
C SER A 201 -6.45 15.69 -15.08
N ALA A 202 -5.52 16.07 -15.96
CA ALA A 202 -4.73 15.11 -16.73
C ALA A 202 -3.87 14.21 -15.82
N MET A 203 -3.23 14.79 -14.80
CA MET A 203 -2.45 14.03 -13.83
C MET A 203 -3.31 13.10 -12.97
N GLY A 204 -4.49 13.56 -12.57
CA GLY A 204 -5.48 12.71 -11.87
C GLY A 204 -5.87 11.49 -12.71
N CYS A 205 -6.12 11.66 -14.01
CA CYS A 205 -6.38 10.54 -14.91
C CYS A 205 -5.20 9.56 -14.98
N VAL A 206 -3.96 10.07 -15.02
CA VAL A 206 -2.76 9.20 -15.05
C VAL A 206 -2.60 8.42 -13.75
N ILE A 207 -2.89 9.01 -12.59
CA ILE A 207 -2.84 8.32 -11.28
C ILE A 207 -3.92 7.24 -11.19
N LEU A 208 -5.10 7.49 -11.72
CA LEU A 208 -6.22 6.55 -11.68
C LEU A 208 -6.00 5.32 -12.58
N LEU A 209 -5.30 5.48 -13.71
CA LEU A 209 -5.08 4.38 -14.66
C LEU A 209 -4.47 3.13 -14.04
N PRO A 210 -3.33 3.17 -13.33
CA PRO A 210 -2.75 1.98 -12.70
C PRO A 210 -3.66 1.37 -11.64
N ILE A 211 -4.46 2.20 -10.93
CA ILE A 211 -5.42 1.71 -9.94
C ILE A 211 -6.52 0.92 -10.64
N ILE A 212 -7.11 1.47 -11.69
CA ILE A 212 -8.19 0.82 -12.46
C ILE A 212 -7.68 -0.50 -13.04
N VAL A 213 -6.52 -0.48 -13.70
CA VAL A 213 -5.93 -1.70 -14.29
C VAL A 213 -5.68 -2.75 -13.22
N PHE A 214 -5.12 -2.36 -12.07
CA PHE A 214 -4.84 -3.28 -10.97
C PHE A 214 -6.12 -3.89 -10.40
N VAL A 215 -7.15 -3.06 -10.15
CA VAL A 215 -8.45 -3.52 -9.64
C VAL A 215 -9.11 -4.48 -10.63
N MET A 216 -9.14 -4.16 -11.93
CA MET A 216 -9.72 -5.03 -12.96
C MET A 216 -9.03 -6.41 -13.07
N ILE A 217 -7.71 -6.47 -12.83
CA ILE A 217 -6.97 -7.75 -12.85
C ILE A 217 -7.32 -8.61 -11.61
N PHE A 218 -7.62 -7.97 -10.48
CA PHE A 218 -7.80 -8.65 -9.21
C PHE A 218 -9.26 -8.71 -8.72
N GLU A 219 -10.23 -8.14 -9.47
CA GLU A 219 -11.64 -8.03 -9.04
C GLU A 219 -12.29 -9.37 -8.72
N GLU A 220 -12.05 -10.41 -9.52
CA GLU A 220 -12.58 -11.76 -9.27
C GLU A 220 -12.12 -12.30 -7.91
N LYS A 221 -10.84 -12.09 -7.58
CA LYS A 221 -10.28 -12.55 -6.29
C LYS A 221 -10.78 -11.74 -5.09
N ILE A 222 -11.20 -10.48 -5.31
CA ILE A 222 -11.83 -9.64 -4.29
C ILE A 222 -13.21 -10.20 -3.95
N MET A 223 -13.99 -10.50 -4.97
CA MET A 223 -15.36 -11.03 -4.79
C MET A 223 -15.34 -12.36 -4.03
N ASP A 224 -14.42 -13.26 -4.37
CA ASP A 224 -14.24 -14.53 -3.66
C ASP A 224 -13.86 -14.31 -2.18
N GLY A 225 -12.99 -13.33 -1.90
CA GLY A 225 -12.54 -13.00 -0.54
C GLY A 225 -13.63 -12.36 0.32
N ILE A 226 -14.46 -11.49 -0.27
CA ILE A 226 -15.57 -10.83 0.44
C ILE A 226 -16.68 -11.83 0.72
N MET A 227 -17.00 -12.70 -0.23
CA MET A 227 -18.05 -13.72 -0.05
C MET A 227 -17.66 -14.78 0.97
N ALA A 228 -16.39 -15.20 1.00
CA ALA A 228 -15.89 -16.13 2.02
C ALA A 228 -15.89 -15.53 3.45
N GLY A 229 -15.74 -14.21 3.59
CA GLY A 229 -15.82 -13.51 4.88
C GLY A 229 -17.25 -13.10 5.30
N GLY A 230 -18.19 -13.04 4.36
CA GLY A 230 -19.56 -12.56 4.57
C GLY A 230 -20.57 -13.64 4.95
N VAL A 231 -20.26 -14.91 4.82
CA VAL A 231 -21.15 -16.01 5.19
C VAL A 231 -20.91 -16.42 6.64
N LYS A 232 -21.21 -15.52 7.56
CA LYS A 232 -21.49 -15.83 8.97
C LYS A 232 -22.91 -15.35 9.25
N SER A 233 -23.87 -16.13 8.88
CA SER A 233 -25.24 -16.06 9.43
C SER A 233 -25.60 -17.42 10.02
#